data_17ebfd5cfcba0d18078a6fd545dd7227
#
_entry.id   17ebfd5cfcba0d18078a6fd545dd7227
#
_cell.length_a   1.000
_cell.length_b   1.000
_cell.length_c   1.000
_cell.angle_alpha   90.00
_cell.angle_beta   90.00
_cell.angle_gamma   90.00
#
_symmetry.space_group_name_H-M   'P 1'
#
loop_
_entity.id
_entity.type
_entity.pdbx_description
1 polymer ?
#
loop_
_entity_poly.entity_id
_entity_poly.type
_entity_poly.pdbx_seq_one_letter_code
_entity_poly.pdbx_strand_id
1 'polypeptide(L)'
;MKKVVLLGDSIRLIGYGTKVPEMLGPEYTVWQPSDNGRYAQYTLHGVLEDWVDGIAGADIIHWNNGLWDMSVHGDDGVFTPLEAYGDFIMRIAKALKKTTGKIIFATTTPVRNHPLNNNEIARKYNEYIVPKLEAEGIIINDLYSLVSANLD
;
A
#
# COMPACT_ATOMS: atom_id res chain seq x y z
N MET A 1 15.39 -14.55 13.58
CA MET A 1 14.96 -14.22 12.21
C MET A 1 13.80 -13.22 12.26
N LYS A 2 13.89 -12.16 11.52
CA LYS A 2 12.84 -11.12 11.50
C LYS A 2 11.81 -11.42 10.41
N LYS A 3 10.54 -11.21 10.73
CA LYS A 3 9.45 -11.40 9.78
C LYS A 3 9.04 -10.07 9.15
N VAL A 4 9.09 -10.02 7.83
CA VAL A 4 8.61 -8.90 7.02
C VAL A 4 7.33 -9.32 6.31
N VAL A 5 6.31 -8.48 6.37
CA VAL A 5 5.05 -8.66 5.65
C VAL A 5 4.94 -7.61 4.56
N LEU A 6 4.61 -8.04 3.34
CA LEU A 6 4.37 -7.14 2.21
C LEU A 6 2.90 -7.20 1.83
N LEU A 7 2.21 -6.07 1.92
CA LEU A 7 0.81 -5.93 1.49
C LEU A 7 0.73 -4.89 0.37
N GLY A 8 -0.14 -5.11 -0.59
CA GLY A 8 -0.30 -4.13 -1.66
C GLY A 8 -0.99 -4.68 -2.91
N ASP A 9 -1.19 -3.78 -3.85
CA ASP A 9 -1.79 -4.07 -5.15
C ASP A 9 -0.81 -4.71 -6.15
N SER A 10 -1.05 -4.54 -7.45
CA SER A 10 -0.19 -5.10 -8.50
C SER A 10 1.25 -4.59 -8.45
N ILE A 11 1.48 -3.39 -7.96
CA ILE A 11 2.84 -2.84 -7.80
C ILE A 11 3.65 -3.71 -6.83
N ARG A 12 3.02 -4.24 -5.78
CA ARG A 12 3.63 -5.22 -4.90
C ARG A 12 3.65 -6.60 -5.58
N LEU A 13 2.50 -7.09 -6.03
CA LEU A 13 2.32 -8.49 -6.43
C LEU A 13 3.22 -8.92 -7.58
N ILE A 14 3.34 -8.10 -8.62
CA ILE A 14 4.17 -8.39 -9.81
C ILE A 14 5.42 -7.51 -9.90
N GLY A 15 5.54 -6.52 -9.03
CA GLY A 15 6.69 -5.62 -8.94
C GLY A 15 7.64 -5.99 -7.81
N TYR A 16 7.76 -5.12 -6.82
CA TYR A 16 8.79 -5.25 -5.78
C TYR A 16 8.63 -6.51 -4.91
N GLY A 17 7.43 -7.04 -4.74
CA GLY A 17 7.19 -8.25 -3.97
C GLY A 17 7.89 -9.49 -4.53
N THR A 18 8.24 -9.49 -5.82
CA THR A 18 9.01 -10.57 -6.44
C THR A 18 10.52 -10.47 -6.19
N LYS A 19 11.01 -9.31 -5.78
CA LYS A 19 12.45 -9.02 -5.61
C LYS A 19 12.89 -8.87 -4.17
N VAL A 20 12.05 -8.23 -3.34
CA VAL A 20 12.39 -7.95 -1.95
C VAL A 20 12.81 -9.18 -1.15
N PRO A 21 12.14 -10.36 -1.27
CA PRO A 21 12.57 -11.54 -0.52
C PRO A 21 14.02 -11.95 -0.79
N GLU A 22 14.47 -11.86 -2.05
CA GLU A 22 15.84 -12.18 -2.44
C GLU A 22 16.85 -11.13 -1.93
N MET A 23 16.42 -9.86 -1.86
CA MET A 23 17.30 -8.74 -1.51
C MET A 23 17.52 -8.60 -0.01
N LEU A 24 16.60 -9.08 0.82
CA LEU A 24 16.67 -8.87 2.28
C LEU A 24 17.70 -9.77 2.98
N GLY A 25 18.06 -10.91 2.38
CA GLY A 25 19.03 -11.81 2.97
C GLY A 25 18.43 -12.85 3.95
N PRO A 26 19.26 -13.77 4.45
CA PRO A 26 18.80 -14.96 5.18
C PRO A 26 18.30 -14.68 6.60
N GLU A 27 18.58 -13.51 7.17
CA GLU A 27 18.09 -13.12 8.48
C GLU A 27 16.63 -12.68 8.49
N TYR A 28 16.01 -12.59 7.31
CA TYR A 28 14.60 -12.20 7.16
C TYR A 28 13.77 -13.32 6.57
N THR A 29 12.54 -13.45 7.04
CA THR A 29 11.48 -14.18 6.36
C THR A 29 10.48 -13.19 5.80
N VAL A 30 9.96 -13.45 4.60
CA VAL A 30 8.96 -12.58 3.96
C VAL A 30 7.69 -13.37 3.78
N TRP A 31 6.59 -12.82 4.27
CA TRP A 31 5.25 -13.31 3.98
C TRP A 31 4.48 -12.24 3.19
N GLN A 32 3.72 -12.67 2.21
CA GLN A 32 2.82 -11.80 1.47
C GLN A 32 1.65 -12.62 0.94
N PRO A 33 0.43 -12.01 0.84
CA PRO A 33 -0.69 -12.70 0.22
C PRO A 33 -0.37 -13.05 -1.23
N SER A 34 -0.83 -14.21 -1.70
CA SER A 34 -0.77 -14.56 -3.12
C SER A 34 -1.75 -13.76 -3.97
N ASP A 35 -2.69 -13.08 -3.33
CA ASP A 35 -3.72 -12.26 -3.96
C ASP A 35 -3.28 -10.80 -4.09
N ASN A 36 -3.91 -10.07 -5.02
CA ASN A 36 -3.79 -8.63 -5.20
C ASN A 36 -4.55 -7.90 -4.08
N GLY A 37 -3.95 -6.89 -3.47
CA GLY A 37 -4.61 -6.09 -2.44
C GLY A 37 -5.75 -5.21 -2.94
N ARG A 38 -5.81 -4.94 -4.24
CA ARG A 38 -6.90 -4.23 -4.91
C ARG A 38 -7.23 -2.88 -4.26
N TYR A 39 -8.53 -2.63 -4.03
CA TYR A 39 -9.01 -1.45 -3.34
C TYR A 39 -8.63 -1.46 -1.86
N ALA A 40 -8.55 -0.30 -1.25
CA ALA A 40 -8.27 -0.20 0.19
C ALA A 40 -9.32 -0.98 1.03
N GLN A 41 -10.59 -0.95 0.63
CA GLN A 41 -11.63 -1.72 1.31
C GLN A 41 -11.36 -3.23 1.27
N TYR A 42 -10.90 -3.75 0.14
CA TYR A 42 -10.52 -5.16 -0.01
C TYR A 42 -9.32 -5.52 0.89
N THR A 43 -8.30 -4.67 0.89
CA THR A 43 -7.15 -4.84 1.78
C THR A 43 -7.57 -4.81 3.26
N LEU A 44 -8.47 -3.92 3.64
CA LEU A 44 -9.01 -3.88 5.00
C LEU A 44 -9.65 -5.20 5.40
N HIS A 45 -10.47 -5.79 4.51
CA HIS A 45 -11.05 -7.10 4.75
C HIS A 45 -9.96 -8.16 4.95
N GLY A 46 -8.96 -8.20 4.08
CA GLY A 46 -7.85 -9.14 4.19
C GLY A 46 -7.11 -9.02 5.53
N VAL A 47 -6.82 -7.80 5.95
CA VAL A 47 -6.11 -7.52 7.21
C VAL A 47 -6.93 -7.95 8.43
N LEU A 48 -8.25 -7.81 8.36
CA LEU A 48 -9.14 -8.15 9.48
C LEU A 48 -9.51 -9.63 9.52
N GLU A 49 -9.50 -10.34 8.38
CA GLU A 49 -10.00 -11.70 8.23
C GLU A 49 -9.01 -12.65 7.57
N ASP A 50 -8.83 -12.53 6.26
CA ASP A 50 -8.20 -13.57 5.43
C ASP A 50 -6.69 -13.70 5.67
N TRP A 51 -6.01 -12.63 6.08
CA TRP A 51 -4.55 -12.56 6.19
C TRP A 51 -4.04 -12.50 7.62
N VAL A 52 -4.91 -12.64 8.61
CA VAL A 52 -4.57 -12.52 10.03
C VAL A 52 -3.40 -13.43 10.42
N ASP A 53 -3.47 -14.70 10.03
CA ASP A 53 -2.42 -15.68 10.36
C ASP A 53 -1.10 -15.34 9.66
N GLY A 54 -1.16 -14.89 8.42
CA GLY A 54 0.02 -14.48 7.67
C GLY A 54 0.71 -13.23 8.23
N ILE A 55 -0.09 -12.30 8.75
CA ILE A 55 0.41 -11.05 9.34
C ILE A 55 0.94 -11.26 10.77
N ALA A 56 0.39 -12.25 11.49
CA ALA A 56 0.76 -12.49 12.87
C ALA A 56 2.28 -12.65 13.06
N GLY A 57 2.81 -12.01 14.09
CA GLY A 57 4.25 -12.06 14.41
C GLY A 57 5.14 -11.23 13.49
N ALA A 58 4.58 -10.34 12.68
CA ALA A 58 5.37 -9.44 11.84
C ALA A 58 6.22 -8.48 12.68
N ASP A 59 7.50 -8.35 12.34
CA ASP A 59 8.38 -7.31 12.89
C ASP A 59 8.25 -6.01 12.10
N ILE A 60 8.03 -6.13 10.78
CA ILE A 60 7.90 -5.00 9.87
C ILE A 60 6.77 -5.31 8.90
N ILE A 61 5.90 -4.35 8.66
CA ILE A 61 4.88 -4.41 7.61
C ILE A 61 5.11 -3.27 6.63
N HIS A 62 5.33 -3.61 5.36
CA HIS A 62 5.37 -2.65 4.26
C HIS A 62 4.10 -2.82 3.43
N TRP A 63 3.38 -1.73 3.20
CA TRP A 63 2.08 -1.79 2.56
C TRP A 63 1.84 -0.62 1.61
N ASN A 64 1.13 -0.87 0.50
CA ASN A 64 0.63 0.18 -0.39
C ASN A 64 -0.81 -0.11 -0.81
N ASN A 65 -1.59 0.94 -1.00
CA ASN A 65 -2.90 0.95 -1.61
C ASN A 65 -3.12 2.29 -2.31
N GLY A 66 -3.73 2.27 -3.48
CA GLY A 66 -4.10 3.53 -4.11
C GLY A 66 -4.50 3.43 -5.58
N LEU A 67 -3.73 2.76 -6.43
CA LEU A 67 -4.00 2.76 -7.87
C LEU A 67 -5.41 2.29 -8.23
N TRP A 68 -5.91 1.28 -7.56
CA TRP A 68 -7.26 0.79 -7.78
C TRP A 68 -8.32 1.79 -7.31
N ASP A 69 -8.09 2.39 -6.14
CA ASP A 69 -9.01 3.38 -5.56
C ASP A 69 -9.09 4.66 -6.41
N MET A 70 -7.97 5.07 -6.97
CA MET A 70 -7.80 6.30 -7.75
C MET A 70 -8.16 6.14 -9.23
N SER A 71 -8.51 4.93 -9.65
CA SER A 71 -8.87 4.68 -11.06
C SER A 71 -10.14 5.43 -11.44
N VAL A 72 -10.13 6.01 -12.64
CA VAL A 72 -11.24 6.83 -13.16
C VAL A 72 -12.05 6.00 -14.16
N HIS A 73 -13.34 5.90 -13.94
CA HIS A 73 -14.25 5.07 -14.73
C HIS A 73 -15.30 5.93 -15.43
N GLY A 74 -14.93 6.52 -16.57
CA GLY A 74 -15.83 7.33 -17.39
C GLY A 74 -16.48 8.46 -16.59
N ASP A 75 -17.78 8.62 -16.75
CA ASP A 75 -18.54 9.68 -16.07
C ASP A 75 -18.80 9.41 -14.59
N ASP A 76 -18.55 8.20 -14.11
CA ASP A 76 -18.71 7.86 -12.70
C ASP A 76 -17.58 8.48 -11.84
N GLY A 77 -16.45 8.79 -12.45
CA GLY A 77 -15.32 9.42 -11.78
C GLY A 77 -14.38 8.43 -11.10
N VAL A 78 -13.77 8.86 -9.99
CA VAL A 78 -12.81 8.06 -9.21
C VAL A 78 -13.54 6.93 -8.50
N PHE A 79 -12.99 5.72 -8.54
CA PHE A 79 -13.63 4.54 -7.96
C PHE A 79 -13.90 4.69 -6.46
N THR A 80 -12.90 5.07 -5.69
CA THR A 80 -13.06 5.34 -4.25
C THR A 80 -12.86 6.84 -3.98
N PRO A 81 -13.89 7.57 -3.58
CA PRO A 81 -13.75 8.99 -3.23
C PRO A 81 -12.70 9.23 -2.16
N LEU A 82 -12.05 10.39 -2.20
CA LEU A 82 -10.91 10.74 -1.36
C LEU A 82 -11.14 10.50 0.14
N GLU A 83 -12.29 10.94 0.66
CA GLU A 83 -12.61 10.78 2.08
C GLU A 83 -12.82 9.31 2.46
N ALA A 84 -13.50 8.54 1.61
CA ALA A 84 -13.71 7.11 1.82
C ALA A 84 -12.38 6.35 1.76
N TYR A 85 -11.53 6.68 0.79
CA TYR A 85 -10.17 6.14 0.71
C TYR A 85 -9.39 6.39 2.01
N GLY A 86 -9.42 7.64 2.48
CA GLY A 86 -8.75 8.01 3.73
C GLY A 86 -9.27 7.22 4.93
N ASP A 87 -10.59 7.04 5.04
CA ASP A 87 -11.19 6.23 6.10
C ASP A 87 -10.69 4.79 6.07
N PHE A 88 -10.70 4.14 4.92
CA PHE A 88 -10.21 2.77 4.77
C PHE A 88 -8.72 2.66 5.12
N ILE A 89 -7.89 3.57 4.64
CA ILE A 89 -6.45 3.56 4.93
C ILE A 89 -6.18 3.73 6.43
N MET A 90 -6.87 4.64 7.09
CA MET A 90 -6.68 4.84 8.54
C MET A 90 -7.17 3.64 9.36
N ARG A 91 -8.21 2.96 8.92
CA ARG A 91 -8.69 1.72 9.54
C ARG A 91 -7.68 0.57 9.36
N ILE A 92 -7.07 0.46 8.18
CA ILE A 92 -5.98 -0.51 7.94
C ILE A 92 -4.81 -0.20 8.88
N ALA A 93 -4.37 1.04 8.96
CA ALA A 93 -3.28 1.45 9.84
C ALA A 93 -3.55 1.05 11.30
N LYS A 94 -4.76 1.33 11.78
CA LYS A 94 -5.19 0.95 13.14
C LYS A 94 -5.14 -0.55 13.38
N ALA A 95 -5.57 -1.35 12.41
CA ALA A 95 -5.54 -2.80 12.50
C ALA A 95 -4.10 -3.34 12.51
N LEU A 96 -3.25 -2.83 11.61
CA LEU A 96 -1.86 -3.24 11.52
C LEU A 96 -1.05 -2.86 12.76
N LYS A 97 -1.33 -1.74 13.40
CA LYS A 97 -0.66 -1.30 14.64
C LYS A 97 -0.91 -2.26 15.82
N LYS A 98 -1.94 -3.10 15.76
CA LYS A 98 -2.17 -4.14 16.77
C LYS A 98 -1.19 -5.30 16.64
N THR A 99 -0.58 -5.49 15.49
CA THR A 99 0.32 -6.62 15.22
C THR A 99 1.80 -6.25 15.37
N THR A 100 2.17 -5.03 15.03
CA THR A 100 3.54 -4.51 15.14
C THR A 100 3.55 -3.00 15.24
N GLY A 101 4.61 -2.44 15.82
CA GLY A 101 4.84 -1.01 15.85
C GLY A 101 5.52 -0.45 14.60
N LYS A 102 6.15 -1.30 13.78
CA LYS A 102 6.91 -0.84 12.61
C LYS A 102 6.12 -1.07 11.32
N ILE A 103 5.44 -0.04 10.90
CA ILE A 103 4.63 -0.04 9.67
C ILE A 103 5.18 1.02 8.71
N ILE A 104 5.37 0.62 7.46
CA ILE A 104 5.82 1.47 6.37
C ILE A 104 4.73 1.52 5.33
N PHE A 105 4.25 2.72 5.00
CA PHE A 105 3.31 2.94 3.91
C PHE A 105 4.05 3.51 2.69
N ALA A 106 3.93 2.84 1.56
CA ALA A 106 4.47 3.33 0.30
C ALA A 106 3.42 4.17 -0.44
N THR A 107 3.78 5.39 -0.82
CA THR A 107 2.90 6.25 -1.61
C THR A 107 2.60 5.62 -2.96
N THR A 108 1.41 5.90 -3.49
CA THR A 108 0.99 5.41 -4.81
C THR A 108 1.88 6.02 -5.88
N THR A 109 2.45 5.16 -6.73
CA THR A 109 3.38 5.57 -7.79
C THR A 109 2.64 6.20 -8.97
N PRO A 110 3.28 7.12 -9.71
CA PRO A 110 2.76 7.50 -11.01
C PRO A 110 2.83 6.33 -11.99
N VAL A 111 1.93 6.32 -12.95
CA VAL A 111 1.92 5.32 -14.04
C VAL A 111 1.97 6.03 -15.38
N ARG A 112 2.63 5.40 -16.35
CA ARG A 112 2.76 5.94 -17.71
C ARG A 112 1.60 5.43 -18.58
N ASN A 113 0.90 6.37 -19.23
CA ASN A 113 -0.08 6.07 -20.27
C ASN A 113 -1.13 5.00 -19.92
N HIS A 114 -1.62 5.03 -18.71
CA HIS A 114 -2.68 4.11 -18.29
C HIS A 114 -4.04 4.80 -18.44
N PRO A 115 -5.00 4.21 -19.18
CA PRO A 115 -6.26 4.87 -19.53
C PRO A 115 -7.16 5.16 -18.30
N LEU A 116 -7.02 4.39 -17.24
CA LEU A 116 -7.83 4.54 -16.02
C LEU A 116 -7.14 5.36 -14.93
N ASN A 117 -5.87 5.72 -15.09
CA ASN A 117 -5.11 6.38 -14.02
C ASN A 117 -4.70 7.80 -14.41
N ASN A 118 -4.76 8.68 -13.43
CA ASN A 118 -4.36 10.07 -13.55
C ASN A 118 -3.36 10.39 -12.43
N ASN A 119 -2.14 10.81 -12.83
CA ASN A 119 -1.06 11.06 -11.86
C ASN A 119 -1.33 12.27 -10.96
N GLU A 120 -2.11 13.25 -11.40
CA GLU A 120 -2.54 14.37 -10.54
C GLU A 120 -3.48 13.90 -9.44
N ILE A 121 -4.36 12.96 -9.73
CA ILE A 121 -5.23 12.33 -8.72
C ILE A 121 -4.37 11.54 -7.73
N ALA A 122 -3.40 10.76 -8.22
CA ALA A 122 -2.49 10.01 -7.36
C ALA A 122 -1.72 10.95 -6.40
N ARG A 123 -1.19 12.06 -6.91
CA ARG A 123 -0.52 13.08 -6.10
C ARG A 123 -1.45 13.64 -5.03
N LYS A 124 -2.67 14.00 -5.39
CA LYS A 124 -3.67 14.54 -4.47
C LYS A 124 -4.02 13.57 -3.35
N TYR A 125 -4.19 12.28 -3.67
CA TYR A 125 -4.51 11.26 -2.67
C TYR A 125 -3.32 11.02 -1.75
N ASN A 126 -2.10 10.97 -2.27
CA ASN A 126 -0.89 10.88 -1.47
C ASN A 126 -0.75 12.08 -0.50
N GLU A 127 -0.94 13.29 -1.00
CA GLU A 127 -0.86 14.50 -0.18
C GLU A 127 -1.93 14.52 0.92
N TYR A 128 -3.08 13.94 0.67
CA TYR A 128 -4.15 13.85 1.66
C TYR A 128 -3.83 12.83 2.77
N ILE A 129 -3.30 11.67 2.40
CA ILE A 129 -3.16 10.56 3.36
C ILE A 129 -1.85 10.59 4.15
N VAL A 130 -0.76 11.08 3.57
CA VAL A 130 0.57 11.04 4.19
C VAL A 130 0.61 11.74 5.55
N PRO A 131 0.14 12.99 5.71
CA PRO A 131 0.17 13.64 7.02
C PRO A 131 -0.63 12.89 8.09
N LYS A 132 -1.74 12.26 7.71
CA LYS A 132 -2.58 11.49 8.62
C LYS A 132 -1.86 10.23 9.12
N LEU A 133 -1.16 9.54 8.22
CA LEU A 133 -0.38 8.35 8.55
C LEU A 133 0.84 8.72 9.40
N GLU A 134 1.54 9.78 9.09
CA GLU A 134 2.68 10.25 9.87
C GLU A 134 2.28 10.61 11.31
N ALA A 135 1.11 11.23 11.49
CA ALA A 135 0.56 11.53 12.82
C ALA A 135 0.31 10.26 13.65
N GLU A 136 0.09 9.11 13.01
CA GLU A 136 -0.06 7.81 13.66
C GLU A 136 1.26 7.05 13.84
N GLY A 137 2.39 7.67 13.52
CA GLY A 137 3.72 7.05 13.63
C GLY A 137 4.05 6.08 12.49
N ILE A 138 3.30 6.10 11.39
CA ILE A 138 3.58 5.30 10.21
C ILE A 138 4.74 5.93 9.44
N ILE A 139 5.71 5.09 9.06
CA ILE A 139 6.86 5.52 8.25
C ILE A 139 6.42 5.61 6.78
N ILE A 140 6.77 6.70 6.12
CA ILE A 140 6.42 6.90 4.71
C ILE A 140 7.60 6.53 3.81
N ASN A 141 7.36 5.62 2.88
CA ASN A 141 8.24 5.32 1.76
C ASN A 141 7.70 6.06 0.53
N ASP A 142 8.30 7.19 0.18
CA ASP A 142 7.80 8.06 -0.88
C ASP A 142 8.19 7.54 -2.27
N LEU A 143 7.54 6.45 -2.69
CA LEU A 143 7.74 5.87 -4.02
C LEU A 143 7.25 6.80 -5.14
N TYR A 144 6.23 7.63 -4.88
CA TYR A 144 5.75 8.58 -5.88
C TYR A 144 6.87 9.52 -6.34
N SER A 145 7.55 10.15 -5.41
CA SER A 145 8.66 11.07 -5.73
C SER A 145 9.82 10.34 -6.40
N LEU A 146 10.16 9.15 -5.90
CA LEU A 146 11.25 8.35 -6.48
C LEU A 146 10.97 7.97 -7.94
N VAL A 147 9.78 7.46 -8.22
CA VAL A 147 9.40 7.07 -9.58
C VAL A 147 9.26 8.28 -10.48
N SER A 148 8.66 9.38 -9.98
CA SER A 148 8.53 10.64 -10.74
C SER A 148 9.88 11.20 -11.19
N ALA A 149 10.91 11.07 -10.38
CA ALA A 149 12.27 11.53 -10.72
C ALA A 149 12.97 10.63 -11.74
N ASN A 150 12.44 9.43 -12.03
CA ASN A 150 13.07 8.41 -12.89
C ASN A 150 12.13 7.89 -13.99
N LEU A 151 11.24 8.77 -14.51
CA LEU A 151 10.25 8.39 -15.52
C LEU A 151 10.81 8.34 -16.97
N ASP A 152 12.07 8.60 -17.19
CA ASP A 152 12.69 8.60 -18.52
C ASP A 152 12.84 7.20 -19.13
#